data_e8de21aec9886207c85e5efb3585fbdf
#
_entry.id   e8de21aec9886207c85e5efb3585fbdf
#
_cell.length_a   1.000
_cell.length_b   1.000
_cell.length_c   1.000
_cell.angle_alpha   90.00
_cell.angle_beta   90.00
_cell.angle_gamma   90.00
#
_symmetry.space_group_name_H-M   'P 1'
#
loop_
_entity.id
_entity.type
_entity.pdbx_description
1 polymer ?
#
loop_
_entity_poly.entity_id
_entity_poly.type
_entity_poly.pdbx_seq_one_letter_code
_entity_poly.pdbx_strand_id
1 'polypeptide(L)'
;GAMRKGSYTIKGEGGDADLSITAFPGDVGGDLANLNRWRGQIQMPPVGQPEFEAAAQRLERNGLRMTVVDAAATGANAQRILGAMVPYEGATWFFKLMGPDKTVAGEKSAFMAFLDTVKPATPAK
;
A
#
# COMPACT_ATOMS: atom_id res chain seq x y z
N GLY A 1 6.30 -9.45 15.71
CA GLY A 1 6.56 -9.53 14.29
C GLY A 1 5.34 -9.27 13.44
N ALA A 2 5.58 -9.27 12.14
CA ALA A 2 4.51 -9.08 11.19
C ALA A 2 3.54 -10.25 11.17
N MET A 3 2.27 -9.95 10.99
CA MET A 3 1.27 -10.99 10.80
C MET A 3 0.61 -10.78 9.44
N ARG A 4 0.73 -11.77 8.56
CA ARG A 4 0.11 -11.70 7.25
C ARG A 4 -1.38 -11.99 7.38
N LYS A 5 -2.21 -11.05 6.96
CA LYS A 5 -3.65 -11.16 7.09
C LYS A 5 -4.33 -11.66 5.82
N GLY A 6 -3.66 -11.52 4.68
CA GLY A 6 -4.21 -11.98 3.40
C GLY A 6 -3.22 -11.78 2.28
N SER A 7 -3.43 -12.51 1.19
CA SER A 7 -2.59 -12.41 0.00
C SER A 7 -3.42 -12.87 -1.19
N TYR A 8 -3.45 -12.06 -2.24
CA TYR A 8 -4.29 -12.31 -3.42
C TYR A 8 -3.49 -12.03 -4.68
N THR A 9 -3.69 -12.85 -5.69
CA THR A 9 -3.07 -12.64 -7.01
C THR A 9 -4.08 -11.96 -7.92
N ILE A 10 -3.64 -10.88 -8.56
CA ILE A 10 -4.45 -10.13 -9.53
C ILE A 10 -3.88 -10.43 -10.91
N LYS A 11 -4.68 -11.03 -11.78
CA LYS A 11 -4.27 -11.33 -13.15
C LYS A 11 -4.32 -10.09 -14.01
N GLY A 12 -3.34 -9.91 -14.89
CA GLY A 12 -3.31 -8.79 -15.81
C GLY A 12 -2.49 -9.07 -17.05
N GLU A 13 -2.70 -8.27 -18.08
CA GLU A 13 -2.01 -8.43 -19.37
C GLU A 13 -0.50 -8.28 -19.28
N GLY A 14 -0.05 -7.39 -18.41
CA GLY A 14 1.38 -7.16 -18.23
C GLY A 14 2.05 -8.17 -17.31
N GLY A 15 1.30 -9.12 -16.76
CA GLY A 15 1.73 -10.06 -15.75
C GLY A 15 0.90 -9.93 -14.50
N ASP A 16 1.08 -10.83 -13.57
CA ASP A 16 0.28 -10.86 -12.34
C ASP A 16 0.82 -9.86 -11.32
N ALA A 17 -0.08 -9.26 -10.55
CA ALA A 17 0.26 -8.43 -9.41
C ALA A 17 -0.19 -9.14 -8.14
N ASP A 18 0.44 -8.79 -7.03
CA ASP A 18 0.08 -9.35 -5.72
C ASP A 18 -0.46 -8.26 -4.81
N LEU A 19 -1.61 -8.53 -4.21
CA LEU A 19 -2.14 -7.73 -3.14
C LEU A 19 -1.84 -8.43 -1.82
N SER A 20 -1.11 -7.76 -0.93
CA SER A 20 -0.82 -8.31 0.39
C SER A 20 -1.40 -7.41 1.47
N ILE A 21 -1.87 -8.05 2.53
CA ILE A 21 -2.40 -7.36 3.71
C ILE A 21 -1.61 -7.87 4.90
N THR A 22 -0.90 -6.95 5.57
CA THR A 22 -0.07 -7.30 6.72
C THR A 22 -0.33 -6.32 7.85
N ALA A 23 -0.11 -6.75 9.08
CA ALA A 23 -0.19 -5.87 10.24
C ALA A 23 1.07 -6.04 11.07
N PHE A 24 1.62 -4.91 11.52
CA PHE A 24 2.82 -4.88 12.36
C PHE A 24 2.50 -4.13 13.63
N PRO A 25 3.02 -4.57 14.78
CA PRO A 25 2.89 -3.78 16.02
C PRO A 25 3.62 -2.44 15.87
N GLY A 26 3.02 -1.38 16.40
CA GLY A 26 3.62 -0.04 16.38
C GLY A 26 3.53 0.63 15.02
N ASP A 27 4.38 1.65 14.80
CA ASP A 27 4.36 2.45 13.58
C ASP A 27 5.40 2.02 12.55
N VAL A 28 6.24 1.07 12.88
CA VAL A 28 7.24 0.43 12.01
C VAL A 28 8.15 1.47 11.33
N GLY A 29 8.59 2.48 12.10
CA GLY A 29 9.51 3.50 11.62
C GLY A 29 8.88 4.69 10.93
N GLY A 30 7.56 4.70 10.76
CA GLY A 30 6.84 5.82 10.15
C GLY A 30 6.60 5.66 8.65
N ASP A 31 5.74 6.51 8.12
CA ASP A 31 5.26 6.38 6.75
C ASP A 31 6.36 6.58 5.71
N LEU A 32 7.25 7.56 5.91
CA LEU A 32 8.33 7.81 4.95
C LEU A 32 9.28 6.62 4.85
N ALA A 33 9.67 6.06 6.00
CA ALA A 33 10.55 4.89 6.00
C ALA A 33 9.89 3.71 5.31
N ASN A 34 8.59 3.52 5.52
CA ASN A 34 7.84 2.45 4.89
C ASN A 34 7.74 2.64 3.38
N LEU A 35 7.46 3.86 2.92
CA LEU A 35 7.46 4.15 1.49
C LEU A 35 8.82 3.84 0.87
N ASN A 36 9.91 4.29 1.51
CA ASN A 36 11.25 4.08 0.95
C ASN A 36 11.63 2.61 0.93
N ARG A 37 11.16 1.82 1.89
CA ARG A 37 11.35 0.37 1.84
C ARG A 37 10.65 -0.23 0.62
N TRP A 38 9.40 0.21 0.34
CA TRP A 38 8.66 -0.25 -0.82
C TRP A 38 9.33 0.20 -2.13
N ARG A 39 9.80 1.46 -2.18
CA ARG A 39 10.51 1.95 -3.36
C ARG A 39 11.74 1.10 -3.66
N GLY A 40 12.47 0.69 -2.63
CA GLY A 40 13.60 -0.21 -2.81
C GLY A 40 13.22 -1.54 -3.41
N GLN A 41 12.02 -2.04 -3.11
CA GLN A 41 11.54 -3.32 -3.66
C GLN A 41 11.35 -3.26 -5.18
N ILE A 42 11.13 -2.06 -5.74
CA ILE A 42 10.96 -1.88 -7.18
C ILE A 42 12.10 -1.09 -7.80
N GLN A 43 13.25 -1.08 -7.13
CA GLN A 43 14.49 -0.51 -7.64
C GLN A 43 14.44 1.01 -7.81
N MET A 44 13.70 1.69 -6.95
CA MET A 44 13.63 3.15 -6.96
C MET A 44 14.42 3.74 -5.81
N PRO A 45 15.08 4.89 -6.03
CA PRO A 45 15.82 5.53 -4.94
C PRO A 45 14.89 6.08 -3.87
N PRO A 46 15.37 6.26 -2.63
CA PRO A 46 14.55 6.85 -1.58
C PRO A 46 14.23 8.31 -1.86
N VAL A 47 13.13 8.76 -1.26
CA VAL A 47 12.72 10.17 -1.33
C VAL A 47 12.76 10.77 0.07
N GLY A 48 12.75 12.10 0.15
CA GLY A 48 12.69 12.81 1.41
C GLY A 48 11.27 13.16 1.82
N GLN A 49 11.14 13.77 2.99
CA GLN A 49 9.84 14.14 3.54
C GLN A 49 9.06 15.08 2.61
N PRO A 50 9.66 16.11 1.99
CA PRO A 50 8.87 16.98 1.09
C PRO A 50 8.27 16.24 -0.08
N GLU A 51 9.02 15.33 -0.72
CA GLU A 51 8.50 14.55 -1.84
C GLU A 51 7.41 13.59 -1.38
N PHE A 52 7.58 13.01 -0.18
CA PHE A 52 6.56 12.13 0.38
C PHE A 52 5.25 12.89 0.61
N GLU A 53 5.31 14.05 1.25
CA GLU A 53 4.10 14.83 1.55
C GLU A 53 3.41 15.32 0.28
N ALA A 54 4.15 15.63 -0.76
CA ALA A 54 3.57 16.06 -2.02
C ALA A 54 2.85 14.91 -2.74
N ALA A 55 3.30 13.68 -2.57
CA ALA A 55 2.78 12.52 -3.29
C ALA A 55 1.75 11.72 -2.50
N ALA A 56 1.81 11.73 -1.16
CA ALA A 56 0.91 10.94 -0.35
C ALA A 56 -0.49 11.52 -0.34
N GLN A 57 -1.48 10.65 -0.44
CA GLN A 57 -2.88 11.03 -0.36
C GLN A 57 -3.40 10.60 1.02
N ARG A 58 -3.92 11.56 1.77
CA ARG A 58 -4.50 11.28 3.08
C ARG A 58 -6.00 11.10 2.94
N LEU A 59 -6.50 9.96 3.39
CA LEU A 59 -7.92 9.64 3.34
C LEU A 59 -8.41 9.28 4.73
N GLU A 60 -9.72 9.45 4.93
CA GLU A 60 -10.38 8.90 6.10
C GLU A 60 -11.57 8.08 5.62
N ARG A 61 -11.61 6.81 5.99
CA ARG A 61 -12.69 5.90 5.60
C ARG A 61 -13.09 5.09 6.82
N ASN A 62 -14.39 5.10 7.13
CA ASN A 62 -14.94 4.31 8.24
C ASN A 62 -14.23 4.57 9.57
N GLY A 63 -13.80 5.83 9.80
CA GLY A 63 -13.09 6.20 11.01
C GLY A 63 -11.61 5.86 11.01
N LEU A 64 -11.09 5.31 9.92
CA LEU A 64 -9.67 4.96 9.79
C LEU A 64 -8.95 6.01 8.96
N ARG A 65 -7.77 6.41 9.43
CA ARG A 65 -6.88 7.29 8.67
C ARG A 65 -6.00 6.44 7.78
N MET A 66 -5.98 6.77 6.50
CA MET A 66 -5.20 6.02 5.51
C MET A 66 -4.23 6.95 4.80
N THR A 67 -2.99 6.53 4.68
CA THR A 67 -2.00 7.21 3.87
C THR A 67 -1.78 6.36 2.63
N VAL A 68 -2.15 6.87 1.46
CA VAL A 68 -2.07 6.14 0.21
C VAL A 68 -0.89 6.68 -0.60
N VAL A 69 -0.07 5.76 -1.09
CA VAL A 69 1.09 6.09 -1.91
C VAL A 69 1.06 5.30 -3.21
N ASP A 70 1.67 5.88 -4.26
CA ASP A 70 1.73 5.29 -5.58
C ASP A 70 3.15 5.52 -6.09
N ALA A 71 3.91 4.45 -6.29
CA ALA A 71 5.28 4.53 -6.77
C ALA A 71 5.43 3.66 -8.00
N ALA A 72 5.83 4.27 -9.11
CA ALA A 72 6.02 3.59 -10.37
C ALA A 72 7.45 3.76 -10.84
N ALA A 73 8.16 2.64 -11.03
CA ALA A 73 9.47 2.66 -11.65
C ALA A 73 9.32 2.87 -13.17
N THR A 74 10.44 3.09 -13.85
CA THR A 74 10.44 3.29 -15.29
C THR A 74 11.29 2.20 -15.96
N GLY A 75 11.06 1.99 -17.25
CA GLY A 75 11.81 1.01 -18.02
C GLY A 75 10.95 -0.13 -18.52
N ALA A 76 11.58 -1.07 -19.22
CA ALA A 76 10.87 -2.12 -19.95
C ALA A 76 10.11 -3.08 -19.02
N ASN A 77 10.67 -3.37 -17.85
CA ASN A 77 10.05 -4.28 -16.89
C ASN A 77 9.69 -3.55 -15.60
N ALA A 78 9.17 -2.33 -15.75
CA ALA A 78 8.87 -1.48 -14.60
C ALA A 78 7.82 -2.09 -13.70
N GLN A 79 8.08 -2.01 -12.40
CA GLN A 79 7.15 -2.42 -11.36
C GLN A 79 6.49 -1.17 -10.76
N ARG A 80 5.33 -1.38 -10.17
CA ARG A 80 4.59 -0.31 -9.50
C ARG A 80 4.00 -0.83 -8.21
N ILE A 81 3.94 0.05 -7.21
CA ILE A 81 3.29 -0.27 -5.94
C ILE A 81 2.23 0.79 -5.67
N LEU A 82 1.01 0.32 -5.42
CA LEU A 82 -0.03 1.11 -4.78
C LEU A 82 -0.15 0.57 -3.37
N GLY A 83 -0.06 1.46 -2.38
CA GLY A 83 -0.12 1.00 -1.02
C GLY A 83 -0.88 1.95 -0.12
N ALA A 84 -1.43 1.40 0.95
CA ALA A 84 -2.08 2.18 2.00
C ALA A 84 -1.52 1.75 3.34
N MET A 85 -1.27 2.74 4.19
CA MET A 85 -0.78 2.55 5.55
C MET A 85 -1.88 3.02 6.48
N VAL A 86 -2.33 2.14 7.38
CA VAL A 86 -3.50 2.39 8.22
C VAL A 86 -3.17 2.04 9.66
N PRO A 87 -2.97 3.06 10.53
CA PRO A 87 -2.81 2.77 11.95
C PRO A 87 -4.14 2.36 12.57
N TYR A 88 -4.10 1.32 13.38
CA TYR A 88 -5.29 0.84 14.06
C TYR A 88 -4.90 0.06 15.32
N GLU A 89 -5.38 0.52 16.46
CA GLU A 89 -5.23 -0.14 17.76
C GLU A 89 -3.78 -0.60 18.06
N GLY A 90 -2.84 0.33 17.95
CA GLY A 90 -1.45 0.05 18.30
C GLY A 90 -0.66 -0.72 17.24
N ALA A 91 -1.26 -0.93 16.08
CA ALA A 91 -0.60 -1.61 14.96
C ALA A 91 -0.69 -0.74 13.70
N THR A 92 0.14 -1.05 12.72
CA THR A 92 0.04 -0.45 11.40
C THR A 92 -0.30 -1.53 10.39
N TRP A 93 -1.41 -1.34 9.69
CA TRP A 93 -1.85 -2.24 8.63
C TRP A 93 -1.37 -1.73 7.30
N PHE A 94 -0.86 -2.63 6.48
CA PHE A 94 -0.38 -2.31 5.14
C PHE A 94 -1.19 -3.08 4.12
N PHE A 95 -1.75 -2.35 3.16
CA PHE A 95 -2.44 -2.91 2.00
C PHE A 95 -1.56 -2.57 0.81
N LYS A 96 -0.88 -3.55 0.22
CA LYS A 96 0.11 -3.28 -0.82
C LYS A 96 -0.20 -4.10 -2.07
N LEU A 97 -0.41 -3.39 -3.19
CA LEU A 97 -0.57 -4.00 -4.50
C LEU A 97 0.72 -3.74 -5.28
N MET A 98 1.43 -4.81 -5.64
CA MET A 98 2.73 -4.72 -6.31
C MET A 98 2.76 -5.64 -7.50
N GLY A 99 3.30 -5.16 -8.61
CA GLY A 99 3.45 -5.94 -9.81
C GLY A 99 3.84 -5.08 -11.00
N PRO A 100 3.69 -5.62 -12.22
CA PRO A 100 3.99 -4.85 -13.43
C PRO A 100 3.18 -3.56 -13.47
N ASP A 101 3.84 -2.49 -13.91
CA ASP A 101 3.24 -1.15 -13.92
C ASP A 101 1.87 -1.16 -14.61
N LYS A 102 1.76 -1.79 -15.77
CA LYS A 102 0.51 -1.81 -16.52
C LYS A 102 -0.63 -2.47 -15.73
N THR A 103 -0.35 -3.60 -15.10
CA THR A 103 -1.37 -4.32 -14.33
C THR A 103 -1.81 -3.51 -13.12
N VAL A 104 -0.84 -2.97 -12.36
CA VAL A 104 -1.15 -2.20 -11.15
C VAL A 104 -1.87 -0.91 -11.49
N ALA A 105 -1.43 -0.20 -12.54
CA ALA A 105 -2.10 1.02 -12.97
C ALA A 105 -3.55 0.77 -13.36
N GLY A 106 -3.82 -0.35 -14.03
CA GLY A 106 -5.18 -0.73 -14.42
C GLY A 106 -6.07 -1.08 -13.24
N GLU A 107 -5.48 -1.43 -12.09
CA GLU A 107 -6.25 -1.80 -10.90
C GLU A 107 -6.40 -0.65 -9.90
N LYS A 108 -5.94 0.56 -10.24
CA LYS A 108 -5.96 1.66 -9.27
C LYS A 108 -7.36 1.97 -8.77
N SER A 109 -8.35 2.06 -9.67
CA SER A 109 -9.73 2.33 -9.26
C SER A 109 -10.28 1.23 -8.36
N ALA A 110 -10.00 -0.03 -8.68
CA ALA A 110 -10.43 -1.16 -7.86
C ALA A 110 -9.75 -1.15 -6.49
N PHE A 111 -8.47 -0.79 -6.45
CA PHE A 111 -7.74 -0.69 -5.18
C PHE A 111 -8.36 0.39 -4.29
N MET A 112 -8.64 1.56 -4.85
CA MET A 112 -9.27 2.65 -4.09
C MET A 112 -10.67 2.24 -3.61
N ALA A 113 -11.44 1.56 -4.44
CA ALA A 113 -12.76 1.06 -4.03
C ALA A 113 -12.63 0.02 -2.91
N PHE A 114 -11.61 -0.82 -2.97
CA PHE A 114 -11.33 -1.78 -1.90
C PHE A 114 -11.06 -1.05 -0.58
N LEU A 115 -10.26 0.01 -0.60
CA LEU A 115 -9.98 0.78 0.62
C LEU A 115 -11.25 1.35 1.24
N ASP A 116 -12.24 1.72 0.43
CA ASP A 116 -13.51 2.23 0.93
C ASP A 116 -14.28 1.17 1.72
N THR A 117 -13.98 -0.10 1.54
CA THR A 117 -14.63 -1.19 2.28
C THR A 117 -13.92 -1.56 3.56
N VAL A 118 -12.71 -1.06 3.77
CA VAL A 118 -11.91 -1.39 4.96
C VAL A 118 -12.50 -0.65 6.16
N LYS A 119 -12.78 -1.39 7.21
CA LYS A 119 -13.37 -0.83 8.42
C LYS A 119 -12.95 -1.67 9.62
N PRO A 120 -13.00 -1.08 10.82
CA PRO A 120 -12.74 -1.83 12.03
C PRO A 120 -13.73 -2.97 12.18
N ALA A 121 -13.27 -4.09 12.75
CA ALA A 121 -14.17 -5.19 13.08
C ALA A 121 -15.16 -4.72 14.13
N THR A 122 -16.42 -5.10 13.95
CA THR A 122 -17.44 -4.80 14.96
C THR A 122 -17.16 -5.62 16.21
N PRO A 123 -17.02 -4.98 17.37
CA PRO A 123 -16.80 -5.74 18.60
C PRO A 123 -17.94 -6.72 18.85
N ALA A 124 -17.57 -7.92 19.31
CA ALA A 124 -18.57 -8.89 19.74
C ALA A 124 -19.28 -8.39 20.99
N LYS A 125 -20.55 -8.66 21.07
CA LYS A 125 -21.34 -8.23 22.22
C LYS A 125 -21.99 -9.43 22.90
#